data_d90664391e656906edcf3aa38a023f84
#
_entry.id   d90664391e656906edcf3aa38a023f84
#
_cell.length_a   1.000
_cell.length_b   1.000
_cell.length_c   1.000
_cell.angle_alpha   90.00
_cell.angle_beta   90.00
_cell.angle_gamma   90.00
#
_symmetry.space_group_name_H-M   'P 1'
#
loop_
_entity.id
_entity.type
_entity.pdbx_description
1 polymer ?
#
loop_
_entity_poly.entity_id
_entity_poly.type
_entity_poly.pdbx_seq_one_letter_code
_entity_poly.pdbx_strand_id
1 'polypeptide(L)'
;ENALKHANGDYIFLADQDDIWLPNKVTECVKALEKYDLVITNHIPVDETLQKMDMSINLEPIKTPTLINTLIRTPFLGCCMAFSKNLLQYILPFPKQPLMHDIWIGLMALKHGKIGLIQEPYLLYRRHSDNASINIGQKSTNSLGYKLMYRKYLLEAYINN
;
A
#
# COMPACT_ATOMS: atom_id res chain seq x y z
N GLU A 1 -4.15 10.63 -7.60
CA GLU A 1 -3.26 11.73 -7.98
C GLU A 1 -3.84 13.08 -7.58
N ASN A 2 -5.10 13.41 -7.96
CA ASN A 2 -5.67 14.73 -7.68
C ASN A 2 -5.67 15.07 -6.18
N ALA A 3 -6.10 14.18 -5.30
CA ALA A 3 -6.07 14.39 -3.86
C ALA A 3 -4.65 14.69 -3.34
N LEU A 4 -3.63 13.99 -3.86
CA LEU A 4 -2.25 14.21 -3.44
C LEU A 4 -1.70 15.58 -3.84
N LYS A 5 -2.15 16.15 -4.97
CA LYS A 5 -1.79 17.53 -5.37
C LYS A 5 -2.30 18.60 -4.41
N HIS A 6 -3.37 18.30 -3.68
CA HIS A 6 -3.98 19.19 -2.69
C HIS A 6 -3.60 18.85 -1.24
N ALA A 7 -2.80 17.83 -1.01
CA ALA A 7 -2.36 17.45 0.32
C ALA A 7 -1.33 18.45 0.87
N ASN A 8 -1.63 19.08 2.01
CA ASN A 8 -0.79 20.12 2.62
C ASN A 8 -0.16 19.72 3.95
N GLY A 9 -0.56 18.57 4.53
CA GLY A 9 0.02 18.05 5.78
C GLY A 9 1.45 17.56 5.61
N ASP A 10 2.20 17.51 6.70
CA ASP A 10 3.57 16.97 6.71
C ASP A 10 3.60 15.46 6.51
N TYR A 11 2.55 14.78 6.94
CA TYR A 11 2.36 13.35 6.78
C TYR A 11 1.04 13.07 6.06
N ILE A 12 1.07 12.14 5.13
CA ILE A 12 -0.05 11.78 4.26
C ILE A 12 -0.44 10.35 4.55
N PHE A 13 -1.71 10.13 4.87
CA PHE A 13 -2.29 8.83 5.12
C PHE A 13 -3.23 8.47 3.98
N LEU A 14 -3.08 7.28 3.44
CA LEU A 14 -4.09 6.74 2.51
C LEU A 14 -5.19 6.07 3.32
N ALA A 15 -6.43 6.25 2.92
CA ALA A 15 -7.59 5.71 3.60
C ALA A 15 -8.65 5.28 2.60
N ASP A 16 -9.22 4.12 2.80
CA ASP A 16 -10.41 3.65 2.12
C ASP A 16 -11.64 3.94 2.99
N GLN A 17 -12.79 4.20 2.36
CA GLN A 17 -13.99 4.69 3.06
C GLN A 17 -14.69 3.61 3.90
N ASP A 18 -14.39 2.35 3.65
CA ASP A 18 -15.02 1.17 4.27
C ASP A 18 -14.18 0.55 5.40
N ASP A 19 -12.94 1.02 5.58
CA ASP A 19 -12.03 0.52 6.61
C ASP A 19 -12.18 1.27 7.94
N ILE A 20 -11.75 0.63 9.02
CA ILE A 20 -11.74 1.24 10.36
C ILE A 20 -10.32 1.34 10.89
N TRP A 21 -9.89 2.55 11.18
CA TRP A 21 -8.62 2.80 11.86
C TRP A 21 -8.73 2.43 13.35
N LEU A 22 -7.81 1.62 13.81
CA LEU A 22 -7.70 1.28 15.22
C LEU A 22 -6.99 2.40 16.01
N PRO A 23 -7.19 2.46 17.35
CA PRO A 23 -6.52 3.42 18.20
C PRO A 23 -5.00 3.44 17.98
N ASN A 24 -4.40 4.61 18.08
CA ASN A 24 -2.96 4.86 17.93
C ASN A 24 -2.39 4.72 16.51
N LYS A 25 -3.18 4.38 15.49
CA LYS A 25 -2.65 4.29 14.11
C LYS A 25 -1.86 5.54 13.73
N VAL A 26 -2.47 6.71 13.88
CA VAL A 26 -1.83 7.98 13.50
C VAL A 26 -0.58 8.22 14.33
N THR A 27 -0.66 8.07 15.64
CA THR A 27 0.46 8.30 16.56
C THR A 27 1.66 7.43 16.23
N GLU A 28 1.45 6.12 16.05
CA GLU A 28 2.55 5.19 15.79
C GLU A 28 3.12 5.36 14.37
N CYS A 29 2.27 5.67 13.39
CA CYS A 29 2.76 5.99 12.04
C CYS A 29 3.59 7.27 12.04
N VAL A 30 3.14 8.36 12.68
CA VAL A 30 3.89 9.63 12.76
C VAL A 30 5.23 9.43 13.44
N LYS A 31 5.27 8.72 14.57
CA LYS A 31 6.50 8.38 15.27
C LYS A 31 7.49 7.57 14.39
N ALA A 32 6.98 6.65 13.60
CA ALA A 32 7.82 5.90 12.67
C ALA A 32 8.30 6.77 11.50
N LEU A 33 7.47 7.70 11.01
CA LEU A 33 7.80 8.63 9.92
C LEU A 33 8.87 9.67 10.30
N GLU A 34 9.23 9.80 11.57
CA GLU A 34 10.43 10.55 11.98
C GLU A 34 11.74 9.91 11.47
N LYS A 35 11.71 8.61 11.15
CA LYS A 35 12.88 7.82 10.72
C LYS A 35 12.77 7.25 9.32
N TYR A 36 11.54 7.14 8.82
CA TYR A 36 11.20 6.53 7.53
C TYR A 36 10.42 7.50 6.66
N ASP A 37 10.51 7.35 5.35
CA ASP A 37 9.78 8.17 4.38
C ASP A 37 8.40 7.61 4.07
N LEU A 38 8.24 6.29 4.19
CA LEU A 38 6.98 5.57 4.08
C LEU A 38 6.91 4.52 5.17
N VAL A 39 5.74 4.34 5.76
CA VAL A 39 5.46 3.25 6.72
C VAL A 39 4.27 2.43 6.26
N ILE A 40 4.32 1.14 6.55
CA ILE A 40 3.26 0.17 6.26
C ILE A 40 2.86 -0.47 7.60
N THR A 41 1.60 -0.36 7.96
CA THR A 41 1.03 -1.06 9.13
C THR A 41 0.44 -2.40 8.72
N ASN A 42 0.36 -3.33 9.68
CA ASN A 42 -0.44 -4.52 9.48
C ASN A 42 -1.94 -4.21 9.64
N HIS A 43 -2.80 -5.16 9.28
CA HIS A 43 -4.25 -5.04 9.30
C HIS A 43 -4.92 -6.32 9.76
N ILE A 44 -6.17 -6.23 10.21
CA ILE A 44 -7.02 -7.36 10.54
C ILE A 44 -8.14 -7.40 9.50
N PRO A 45 -8.22 -8.44 8.66
CA PRO A 45 -9.35 -8.59 7.76
C PRO A 45 -10.63 -8.92 8.53
N VAL A 46 -11.69 -8.21 8.20
CA VAL A 46 -13.03 -8.39 8.76
C VAL A 46 -14.06 -8.49 7.64
N ASP A 47 -15.19 -9.13 7.91
CA ASP A 47 -16.32 -9.16 7.01
C ASP A 47 -17.15 -7.86 7.07
N GLU A 48 -18.26 -7.81 6.36
CA GLU A 48 -19.18 -6.67 6.33
C GLU A 48 -19.73 -6.31 7.72
N THR A 49 -19.82 -7.30 8.63
CA THR A 49 -20.33 -7.14 9.99
C THR A 49 -19.22 -6.87 11.03
N LEU A 50 -17.98 -6.65 10.56
CA LEU A 50 -16.79 -6.45 11.38
C LEU A 50 -16.36 -7.68 12.20
N GLN A 51 -16.84 -8.86 11.85
CA GLN A 51 -16.35 -10.10 12.44
C GLN A 51 -15.00 -10.45 11.81
N LYS A 52 -14.03 -10.83 12.63
CA LYS A 52 -12.73 -11.30 12.13
C LYS A 52 -12.94 -12.50 11.22
N MET A 53 -12.42 -12.42 10.03
CA MET A 53 -12.42 -13.55 9.13
C MET A 53 -11.45 -14.61 9.69
N ASP A 54 -11.86 -15.88 9.68
CA ASP A 54 -10.98 -17.01 10.06
C ASP A 54 -9.84 -17.10 9.03
N MET A 55 -8.74 -16.52 9.40
CA MET A 55 -7.59 -16.40 8.52
C MET A 55 -6.34 -16.77 9.31
N SER A 56 -6.08 -18.06 9.36
CA SER A 56 -4.75 -18.60 9.66
C SER A 56 -3.62 -18.00 8.78
N ILE A 57 -4.00 -17.19 7.78
CA ILE A 57 -3.12 -16.61 6.76
C ILE A 57 -2.75 -15.15 7.03
N ASN A 58 -3.43 -14.42 7.93
CA ASN A 58 -3.36 -12.95 7.90
C ASN A 58 -2.70 -12.24 9.07
N LEU A 59 -2.10 -12.94 9.96
CA LEU A 59 -1.13 -12.38 10.89
C LEU A 59 0.31 -12.67 10.46
N GLU A 60 0.51 -12.98 9.16
CA GLU A 60 1.88 -13.09 8.65
C GLU A 60 2.59 -11.74 8.83
N PRO A 61 3.84 -11.76 9.31
CA PRO A 61 4.65 -10.55 9.37
C PRO A 61 4.76 -9.89 8.00
N ILE A 62 4.59 -8.57 7.97
CA ILE A 62 4.84 -7.80 6.75
C ILE A 62 6.30 -8.02 6.37
N LYS A 63 6.51 -8.53 5.16
CA LYS A 63 7.85 -8.75 4.61
C LYS A 63 8.42 -7.44 4.09
N THR A 64 9.73 -7.25 4.28
CA THR A 64 10.43 -6.08 3.73
C THR A 64 10.19 -5.96 2.23
N PRO A 65 9.60 -4.86 1.75
CA PRO A 65 9.40 -4.64 0.34
C PRO A 65 10.74 -4.59 -0.40
N THR A 66 10.78 -5.24 -1.56
CA THR A 66 11.89 -5.15 -2.52
C THR A 66 11.30 -5.00 -3.91
N LEU A 67 12.08 -4.50 -4.86
CA LEU A 67 11.64 -4.43 -6.25
C LEU A 67 11.19 -5.80 -6.78
N ILE A 68 11.95 -6.85 -6.49
CA ILE A 68 11.64 -8.21 -6.93
C ILE A 68 10.30 -8.69 -6.35
N ASN A 69 10.10 -8.51 -5.03
CA ASN A 69 8.84 -8.89 -4.38
C ASN A 69 7.66 -8.11 -4.97
N THR A 70 7.84 -6.82 -5.22
CA THR A 70 6.81 -5.96 -5.82
C THR A 70 6.43 -6.41 -7.22
N LEU A 71 7.39 -6.88 -8.02
CA LEU A 71 7.14 -7.41 -9.34
C LEU A 71 6.41 -8.76 -9.34
N ILE A 72 6.62 -9.58 -8.31
CA ILE A 72 5.98 -10.90 -8.19
C ILE A 72 4.60 -10.78 -7.54
N ARG A 73 4.56 -10.17 -6.37
CA ARG A 73 3.35 -9.96 -5.56
C ARG A 73 3.57 -8.72 -4.70
N THR A 74 2.85 -7.65 -5.02
CA THR A 74 2.99 -6.38 -4.30
C THR A 74 2.74 -6.54 -2.79
N PRO A 75 3.63 -6.00 -1.94
CA PRO A 75 3.40 -5.93 -0.51
C PRO A 75 2.64 -4.65 -0.10
N PHE A 76 2.36 -3.75 -1.05
CA PHE A 76 1.73 -2.47 -0.79
C PHE A 76 0.22 -2.61 -0.78
N LEU A 77 -0.40 -2.19 0.30
CA LEU A 77 -1.83 -2.08 0.49
C LEU A 77 -2.10 -0.62 0.90
N GLY A 78 -2.76 0.15 0.05
CA GLY A 78 -2.91 1.60 0.18
C GLY A 78 -3.40 2.03 1.57
N CYS A 79 -4.51 1.49 2.05
CA CYS A 79 -5.10 1.83 3.34
C CYS A 79 -4.20 1.53 4.57
N CYS A 80 -3.14 0.75 4.38
CA CYS A 80 -2.12 0.48 5.39
C CYS A 80 -0.91 1.42 5.32
N MET A 81 -0.87 2.34 4.35
CA MET A 81 0.29 3.17 4.06
C MET A 81 0.12 4.59 4.59
N ALA A 82 1.22 5.12 5.15
CA ALA A 82 1.40 6.54 5.42
C ALA A 82 2.81 6.96 4.99
N PHE A 83 2.99 8.19 4.56
CA PHE A 83 4.28 8.67 4.08
C PHE A 83 4.49 10.16 4.33
N SER A 84 5.75 10.59 4.34
CA SER A 84 6.13 11.98 4.52
C SER A 84 5.84 12.81 3.26
N LYS A 85 5.50 14.07 3.45
CA LYS A 85 5.28 15.03 2.35
C LYS A 85 6.46 15.09 1.38
N ASN A 86 7.69 14.89 1.87
CA ASN A 86 8.90 14.93 1.04
C ASN A 86 8.88 13.88 -0.08
N LEU A 87 8.14 12.78 0.11
CA LEU A 87 8.04 11.75 -0.93
C LEU A 87 7.19 12.19 -2.12
N LEU A 88 6.30 13.20 -1.95
CA LEU A 88 5.42 13.69 -3.03
C LEU A 88 6.17 14.16 -4.27
N GLN A 89 7.37 14.73 -4.11
CA GLN A 89 8.17 15.20 -5.24
C GLN A 89 8.59 14.07 -6.20
N TYR A 90 8.64 12.83 -5.70
CA TYR A 90 8.94 11.64 -6.51
C TYR A 90 7.67 10.90 -6.96
N ILE A 91 6.57 11.08 -6.24
CA ILE A 91 5.28 10.47 -6.56
C ILE A 91 4.57 11.24 -7.68
N LEU A 92 4.68 12.57 -7.67
CA LEU A 92 3.96 13.43 -8.61
C LEU A 92 4.88 13.96 -9.72
N PRO A 93 4.42 13.94 -10.99
CA PRO A 93 3.13 13.40 -11.44
C PRO A 93 3.13 11.86 -11.49
N PHE A 94 1.95 11.27 -11.49
CA PHE A 94 1.83 9.82 -11.72
C PHE A 94 2.26 9.45 -13.15
N PRO A 95 2.81 8.26 -13.35
CA PRO A 95 3.19 7.79 -14.67
C PRO A 95 1.96 7.61 -15.57
N LYS A 96 2.16 7.71 -16.87
CA LYS A 96 1.08 7.53 -17.85
C LYS A 96 0.55 6.09 -17.90
N GLN A 97 1.36 5.13 -17.48
CA GLN A 97 0.99 3.73 -17.39
C GLN A 97 -0.09 3.54 -16.30
N PRO A 98 -1.08 2.64 -16.54
CA PRO A 98 -2.18 2.42 -15.60
C PRO A 98 -1.71 1.59 -14.38
N LEU A 99 -0.91 2.18 -13.53
CA LEU A 99 -0.46 1.56 -12.29
C LEU A 99 -1.42 1.85 -11.14
N MET A 100 -1.57 0.90 -10.24
CA MET A 100 -2.28 1.13 -8.99
C MET A 100 -1.49 2.14 -8.15
N HIS A 101 -2.20 3.06 -7.52
CA HIS A 101 -1.59 4.19 -6.79
C HIS A 101 -0.70 3.75 -5.63
N ASP A 102 -1.09 2.71 -4.90
CA ASP A 102 -0.35 2.15 -3.79
C ASP A 102 0.98 1.51 -4.25
N ILE A 103 0.95 0.78 -5.36
CA ILE A 103 2.16 0.19 -5.94
C ILE A 103 3.10 1.29 -6.44
N TRP A 104 2.56 2.32 -7.10
CA TRP A 104 3.37 3.45 -7.57
C TRP A 104 4.05 4.18 -6.42
N ILE A 105 3.30 4.55 -5.38
CA ILE A 105 3.83 5.22 -4.18
C ILE A 105 4.91 4.34 -3.52
N GLY A 106 4.63 3.05 -3.38
CA GLY A 106 5.58 2.09 -2.83
C GLY A 106 6.87 1.96 -3.65
N LEU A 107 6.78 1.96 -4.99
CA LEU A 107 7.96 1.93 -5.88
C LEU A 107 8.81 3.20 -5.70
N MET A 108 8.19 4.37 -5.60
CA MET A 108 8.93 5.62 -5.38
C MET A 108 9.60 5.64 -4.01
N ALA A 109 8.93 5.11 -2.99
CA ALA A 109 9.54 4.94 -1.67
C ALA A 109 10.70 3.94 -1.67
N LEU A 110 10.62 2.85 -2.44
CA LEU A 110 11.72 1.90 -2.61
C LEU A 110 12.94 2.53 -3.29
N LYS A 111 12.72 3.44 -4.21
CA LYS A 111 13.79 4.06 -5.00
C LYS A 111 14.43 5.25 -4.29
N HIS A 112 13.65 6.09 -3.63
CA HIS A 112 14.07 7.41 -3.15
C HIS A 112 13.99 7.60 -1.64
N GLY A 113 13.47 6.60 -0.90
CA GLY A 113 13.23 6.73 0.53
C GLY A 113 13.56 5.48 1.33
N LYS A 114 13.22 5.53 2.60
CA LYS A 114 13.32 4.41 3.54
C LYS A 114 11.93 3.94 3.93
N ILE A 115 11.69 2.63 3.91
CA ILE A 115 10.40 2.04 4.27
C ILE A 115 10.48 1.43 5.66
N GLY A 116 9.59 1.85 6.55
CA GLY A 116 9.37 1.28 7.87
C GLY A 116 8.19 0.31 7.88
N LEU A 117 8.28 -0.74 8.69
CA LEU A 117 7.23 -1.73 8.87
C LEU A 117 6.76 -1.73 10.32
N ILE A 118 5.46 -1.57 10.53
CA ILE A 118 4.82 -1.66 11.82
C ILE A 118 4.01 -2.96 11.82
N GLN A 119 4.49 -3.97 12.56
CA GLN A 119 3.90 -5.31 12.55
C GLN A 119 2.55 -5.38 13.26
N GLU A 120 2.29 -4.45 14.18
CA GLU A 120 1.02 -4.33 14.88
C GLU A 120 -0.08 -3.94 13.89
N PRO A 121 -1.26 -4.58 13.99
CA PRO A 121 -2.39 -4.20 13.15
C PRO A 121 -3.05 -2.92 13.68
N TYR A 122 -3.13 -1.92 12.83
CA TYR A 122 -3.80 -0.65 13.12
C TYR A 122 -4.99 -0.37 12.21
N LEU A 123 -5.48 -1.39 11.50
CA LEU A 123 -6.59 -1.27 10.55
C LEU A 123 -7.48 -2.51 10.63
N LEU A 124 -8.80 -2.33 10.71
CA LEU A 124 -9.75 -3.36 10.31
C LEU A 124 -10.02 -3.18 8.83
N TYR A 125 -9.53 -4.15 8.04
CA TYR A 125 -9.68 -4.16 6.59
C TYR A 125 -10.97 -4.88 6.21
N ARG A 126 -11.98 -4.12 5.77
CA ARG A 126 -13.30 -4.67 5.46
C ARG A 126 -13.30 -5.38 4.11
N ARG A 127 -13.83 -6.59 4.11
CA ARG A 127 -13.95 -7.45 2.93
C ARG A 127 -15.42 -7.65 2.57
N HIS A 128 -15.79 -7.26 1.36
CA HIS A 128 -17.11 -7.48 0.76
C HIS A 128 -16.96 -7.79 -0.74
N SER A 129 -18.06 -8.19 -1.38
CA SER A 129 -18.07 -8.60 -2.80
C SER A 129 -17.59 -7.49 -3.75
N ASP A 130 -17.80 -6.24 -3.38
CA ASP A 130 -17.55 -5.06 -4.22
C ASP A 130 -16.16 -4.43 -4.02
N ASN A 131 -15.28 -5.07 -3.24
CA ASN A 131 -13.91 -4.57 -3.12
C ASN A 131 -13.19 -4.56 -4.47
N ALA A 132 -12.57 -3.44 -4.82
CA ALA A 132 -11.81 -3.29 -6.07
C ALA A 132 -10.57 -4.19 -6.12
N SER A 133 -10.02 -4.58 -4.96
CA SER A 133 -8.86 -5.46 -4.86
C SER A 133 -9.28 -6.93 -4.89
N ILE A 134 -8.55 -7.72 -5.70
CA ILE A 134 -8.73 -9.18 -5.76
C ILE A 134 -8.49 -9.79 -4.37
N ASN A 135 -9.30 -10.77 -4.01
CA ASN A 135 -9.26 -11.45 -2.72
C ASN A 135 -7.83 -11.80 -2.28
N ILE A 136 -7.45 -11.37 -1.07
CA ILE A 136 -6.21 -11.80 -0.44
C ILE A 136 -6.21 -13.34 -0.38
N GLY A 137 -5.16 -13.97 -0.91
CA GLY A 137 -5.05 -15.43 -0.97
C GLY A 137 -5.60 -16.07 -2.25
N GLN A 138 -6.41 -15.40 -3.06
CA GLN A 138 -6.85 -15.95 -4.35
C GLN A 138 -5.81 -15.68 -5.45
N LYS A 139 -5.68 -16.65 -6.36
CA LYS A 139 -4.86 -16.48 -7.55
C LYS A 139 -5.52 -15.48 -8.50
N SER A 140 -4.77 -14.50 -8.95
CA SER A 140 -5.22 -13.55 -9.97
C SER A 140 -5.70 -14.29 -11.22
N THR A 141 -6.92 -13.98 -11.68
CA THR A 141 -7.53 -14.50 -12.91
C THR A 141 -6.96 -13.87 -14.20
N ASN A 142 -6.13 -12.83 -14.06
CA ASN A 142 -5.52 -12.16 -15.19
C ASN A 142 -4.65 -13.10 -16.02
N SER A 143 -4.69 -12.96 -17.34
CA SER A 143 -3.88 -13.75 -18.27
C SER A 143 -2.38 -13.55 -18.02
N LEU A 144 -1.57 -14.53 -18.43
CA LEU A 144 -0.11 -14.45 -18.32
C LEU A 144 0.43 -13.23 -19.09
N GLY A 145 -0.11 -12.95 -20.27
CA GLY A 145 0.27 -11.78 -21.08
C GLY A 145 0.01 -10.47 -20.33
N TYR A 146 -1.14 -10.32 -19.69
CA TYR A 146 -1.45 -9.14 -18.87
C TYR A 146 -0.46 -9.00 -17.70
N LYS A 147 -0.15 -10.10 -17.00
CA LYS A 147 0.79 -10.09 -15.89
C LYS A 147 2.20 -9.66 -16.32
N LEU A 148 2.67 -10.13 -17.47
CA LEU A 148 3.98 -9.74 -18.03
C LEU A 148 3.99 -8.28 -18.46
N MET A 149 2.95 -7.82 -19.15
CA MET A 149 2.80 -6.42 -19.54
C MET A 149 2.79 -5.49 -18.33
N TYR A 150 2.02 -5.84 -17.28
CA TYR A 150 1.95 -5.03 -16.06
C TYR A 150 3.31 -4.94 -15.34
N ARG A 151 4.06 -6.05 -15.28
CA ARG A 151 5.43 -6.05 -14.72
C ARG A 151 6.38 -5.19 -15.54
N LYS A 152 6.25 -5.21 -16.87
CA LYS A 152 7.00 -4.30 -17.74
C LYS A 152 6.70 -2.84 -17.40
N TYR A 153 5.43 -2.48 -17.23
CA TYR A 153 5.05 -1.11 -16.82
C TYR A 153 5.62 -0.70 -15.48
N LEU A 154 5.62 -1.61 -14.48
CA LEU A 154 6.24 -1.37 -13.18
C LEU A 154 7.75 -1.09 -13.30
N LEU A 155 8.45 -1.89 -14.09
CA LEU A 155 9.90 -1.72 -14.32
C LEU A 155 10.20 -0.42 -15.08
N GLU A 156 9.48 -0.12 -16.14
CA GLU A 156 9.63 1.12 -16.90
C GLU A 156 9.38 2.34 -16.01
N ALA A 157 8.32 2.32 -15.21
CA ALA A 157 8.03 3.39 -14.28
C ALA A 157 9.14 3.56 -13.22
N TYR A 158 9.66 2.45 -12.68
CA TYR A 158 10.75 2.47 -11.70
C TYR A 158 12.06 2.99 -12.27
N ILE A 159 12.40 2.64 -13.52
CA ILE A 159 13.66 3.05 -14.16
C ILE A 159 13.62 4.53 -14.56
N ASN A 160 12.51 4.99 -15.11
CA ASN A 160 12.39 6.30 -15.75
C ASN A 160 12.05 7.45 -14.79
N ASN A 161 11.74 7.18 -13.54
CA ASN A 161 11.45 8.17 -12.51
C ASN A 161 12.38 8.00 -11.31
#